data_80cd08580febda8358c46f858825315f
#
_entry.id   80cd08580febda8358c46f858825315f
#
_cell.length_a   1.000
_cell.length_b   1.000
_cell.length_c   1.000
_cell.angle_alpha   90.00
_cell.angle_beta   90.00
_cell.angle_gamma   90.00
#
_symmetry.space_group_name_H-M   'P 1'
#
loop_
_entity.id
_entity.type
_entity.pdbx_description
1 polymer ?
#
loop_
_entity_poly.entity_id
_entity_poly.type
_entity_poly.pdbx_seq_one_letter_code
_entity_poly.pdbx_strand_id
1 'polypeptide(L)'
;MELADIVVAVPLDAFSSTDYNRADEIIKAGYDAAANKAAILSTLAVDTATWQQYLANREARQRSAPIPKFVAVTGTGPRLARNIEHDMADVKGNPVDAAKMQKRILYLQGLGRFNNLSYQMTERNGQPGLLILAEERQYAPPIVRPLLLVDGSDFLNPTFNLGARITFLDVGDFRSEWRNDVIVGSQYGITSEYYHPFHPDSNWFVSPQAYANNSNFPLYNQNTLVANYRQEIVGGGGDIGYIFGRTAELRFGYQVGNESFRRRIANAELPKVSGRFGFTRLQFQLDTQNSNTIATSGNALIFRTDYFDANPGAPHGFPLSEVASFNNFPLNHLTSAYLNAFGGTTYGYNAGIPPFSLGGTVRLAAWGTNALLTNQYFLFQTGVLRQLAQLPPFLGGGLFFNARFEVGKAYGIPYLPTVQGDVVGAFEVNTIFGPVMVGGAVGNAGHQKFFFRIGRLF
;
A
#
# COMPACT_ATOMS: atom_id res chain seq x y z
N MET A 1 -0.62 -28.68 36.26
CA MET A 1 0.28 -27.87 37.10
C MET A 1 0.85 -28.63 38.31
N GLU A 2 0.59 -29.92 38.43
CA GLU A 2 1.04 -30.74 39.58
C GLU A 2 2.55 -31.11 39.57
N LEU A 3 3.31 -30.74 38.53
CA LEU A 3 4.75 -31.08 38.38
C LEU A 3 5.70 -29.88 38.49
N ALA A 4 5.21 -28.69 38.91
CA ALA A 4 6.04 -27.50 39.04
C ALA A 4 6.18 -27.08 40.48
N ASP A 5 7.43 -26.96 40.97
CA ASP A 5 7.73 -26.51 42.33
C ASP A 5 7.40 -25.05 42.57
N ILE A 6 7.56 -24.21 41.53
CA ILE A 6 7.23 -22.78 41.57
C ILE A 6 6.47 -22.41 40.28
N VAL A 7 5.31 -21.79 40.43
CA VAL A 7 4.50 -21.27 39.32
C VAL A 7 4.47 -19.77 39.39
N VAL A 8 4.92 -19.13 38.25
CA VAL A 8 4.75 -17.69 38.05
C VAL A 8 3.62 -17.50 37.03
N ALA A 9 2.45 -17.11 37.53
CA ALA A 9 1.32 -16.78 36.68
C ALA A 9 1.47 -15.35 36.18
N VAL A 10 1.58 -15.20 34.84
CA VAL A 10 1.63 -13.89 34.19
C VAL A 10 0.20 -13.46 33.84
N PRO A 11 -0.25 -12.25 34.24
CA PRO A 11 -1.58 -11.75 33.89
C PRO A 11 -1.62 -11.34 32.42
N LEU A 12 -2.09 -12.23 31.57
CA LEU A 12 -2.18 -12.00 30.13
C LEU A 12 -3.61 -11.77 29.62
N ASP A 13 -4.59 -11.59 30.51
CA ASP A 13 -6.00 -11.41 30.15
C ASP A 13 -6.26 -10.19 29.24
N ALA A 14 -5.38 -9.19 29.30
CA ALA A 14 -5.43 -7.99 28.47
C ALA A 14 -4.78 -8.16 27.08
N PHE A 15 -4.25 -9.36 26.78
CA PHE A 15 -3.54 -9.65 25.53
C PHE A 15 -4.18 -10.78 24.75
N SER A 16 -4.19 -10.64 23.44
CA SER A 16 -4.59 -11.69 22.50
C SER A 16 -3.35 -12.43 21.97
N SER A 17 -3.56 -13.68 21.52
CA SER A 17 -2.50 -14.45 20.84
C SER A 17 -1.98 -13.82 19.54
N THR A 18 -2.62 -12.77 19.06
CA THR A 18 -2.25 -12.01 17.85
C THR A 18 -1.55 -10.67 18.13
N ASP A 19 -1.37 -10.30 19.40
CA ASP A 19 -0.80 -9.01 19.83
C ASP A 19 0.74 -8.97 19.77
N TYR A 20 1.32 -9.44 18.64
CA TYR A 20 2.78 -9.46 18.44
C TYR A 20 3.42 -8.07 18.50
N ASN A 21 2.69 -7.02 18.14
CA ASN A 21 3.13 -5.62 18.21
C ASN A 21 3.21 -5.08 19.65
N ARG A 22 2.62 -5.80 20.62
CA ARG A 22 2.68 -5.47 22.05
C ARG A 22 3.66 -6.37 22.82
N ALA A 23 4.60 -6.99 22.13
CA ALA A 23 5.57 -7.92 22.75
C ALA A 23 6.31 -7.30 23.95
N ASP A 24 6.69 -6.03 23.88
CA ASP A 24 7.38 -5.34 24.97
C ASP A 24 6.50 -5.23 26.25
N GLU A 25 5.19 -5.00 26.07
CA GLU A 25 4.25 -4.96 27.19
C GLU A 25 4.07 -6.36 27.81
N ILE A 26 4.01 -7.40 26.96
CA ILE A 26 3.93 -8.80 27.40
C ILE A 26 5.20 -9.22 28.16
N ILE A 27 6.36 -8.85 27.65
CA ILE A 27 7.66 -9.09 28.32
C ILE A 27 7.69 -8.39 29.68
N LYS A 28 7.24 -7.13 29.73
CA LYS A 28 7.17 -6.38 30.98
C LYS A 28 6.23 -7.03 31.99
N ALA A 29 5.05 -7.47 31.57
CA ALA A 29 4.11 -8.17 32.46
C ALA A 29 4.72 -9.46 33.02
N GLY A 30 5.47 -10.21 32.19
CA GLY A 30 6.22 -11.39 32.64
C GLY A 30 7.31 -11.07 33.65
N TYR A 31 8.07 -10.01 33.42
CA TYR A 31 9.09 -9.53 34.34
C TYR A 31 8.49 -9.11 35.70
N ASP A 32 7.42 -8.31 35.68
CA ASP A 32 6.74 -7.83 36.88
C ASP A 32 6.16 -9.00 37.70
N ALA A 33 5.56 -9.99 37.02
CA ALA A 33 5.05 -11.20 37.67
C ALA A 33 6.16 -12.02 38.35
N ALA A 34 7.33 -12.16 37.70
CA ALA A 34 8.50 -12.82 38.28
C ALA A 34 9.09 -12.01 39.46
N ALA A 35 9.19 -10.69 39.31
CA ALA A 35 9.68 -9.81 40.36
C ALA A 35 8.80 -9.88 41.63
N ASN A 36 7.50 -9.99 41.48
CA ASN A 36 6.57 -10.20 42.62
C ASN A 36 6.77 -11.54 43.33
N LYS A 37 7.46 -12.50 42.73
CA LYS A 37 7.84 -13.79 43.31
C LYS A 37 9.30 -13.83 43.73
N ALA A 38 9.99 -12.71 43.78
CA ALA A 38 11.43 -12.65 44.06
C ALA A 38 11.82 -13.33 45.37
N ALA A 39 11.02 -13.22 46.43
CA ALA A 39 11.26 -13.87 47.73
C ALA A 39 11.36 -15.41 47.64
N ILE A 40 10.51 -16.02 46.81
CA ILE A 40 10.53 -17.48 46.59
C ILE A 40 11.65 -17.82 45.60
N LEU A 41 11.83 -17.05 44.51
CA LEU A 41 12.83 -17.30 43.50
C LEU A 41 14.26 -17.14 44.06
N SER A 42 14.45 -16.27 45.06
CA SER A 42 15.75 -16.06 45.72
C SER A 42 16.28 -17.32 46.43
N THR A 43 15.41 -18.25 46.80
CA THR A 43 15.86 -19.55 47.38
C THR A 43 16.62 -20.41 46.38
N LEU A 44 16.45 -20.15 45.08
CA LEU A 44 17.13 -20.82 43.98
C LEU A 44 18.36 -20.02 43.52
N ALA A 45 18.61 -18.84 44.11
CA ALA A 45 19.73 -18.00 43.72
C ALA A 45 21.06 -18.63 44.19
N VAL A 46 22.05 -18.58 43.33
CA VAL A 46 23.42 -18.91 43.67
C VAL A 46 24.16 -17.64 44.13
N ASP A 47 25.29 -17.82 44.87
CA ASP A 47 26.12 -16.68 45.24
C ASP A 47 26.72 -15.98 44.00
N THR A 48 27.15 -14.72 44.19
CA THR A 48 27.66 -13.90 43.10
C THR A 48 28.89 -14.50 42.40
N ALA A 49 29.75 -15.20 43.13
CA ALA A 49 30.97 -15.78 42.56
C ALA A 49 30.60 -16.97 41.63
N THR A 50 29.71 -17.85 42.10
CA THR A 50 29.17 -18.98 41.30
C THR A 50 28.44 -18.47 40.06
N TRP A 51 27.66 -17.39 40.17
CA TRP A 51 26.98 -16.77 39.03
C TRP A 51 27.99 -16.21 38.01
N GLN A 52 29.00 -15.49 38.45
CA GLN A 52 30.04 -14.97 37.54
C GLN A 52 30.82 -16.09 36.88
N GLN A 53 31.13 -17.15 37.58
CA GLN A 53 31.78 -18.34 37.01
C GLN A 53 30.88 -19.03 35.95
N TYR A 54 29.58 -19.12 36.23
CA TYR A 54 28.58 -19.63 35.24
C TYR A 54 28.55 -18.78 33.98
N LEU A 55 28.51 -17.44 34.13
CA LEU A 55 28.53 -16.51 32.99
C LEU A 55 29.81 -16.61 32.17
N ALA A 56 30.97 -16.65 32.84
CA ALA A 56 32.24 -16.84 32.17
C ALA A 56 32.33 -18.20 31.42
N ASN A 57 31.86 -19.29 32.04
CA ASN A 57 31.81 -20.58 31.41
C ASN A 57 30.82 -20.63 30.22
N ARG A 58 29.70 -19.89 30.30
CA ARG A 58 28.74 -19.75 29.22
C ARG A 58 29.34 -18.96 28.05
N GLU A 59 30.06 -17.88 28.34
CA GLU A 59 30.74 -17.08 27.33
C GLU A 59 31.88 -17.86 26.65
N ALA A 60 32.68 -18.61 27.44
CA ALA A 60 33.71 -19.49 26.88
C ALA A 60 33.20 -20.64 26.02
N ARG A 61 31.92 -21.03 26.16
CA ARG A 61 31.26 -21.99 25.30
C ARG A 61 30.65 -21.41 24.02
N GLN A 62 30.57 -20.06 23.96
CA GLN A 62 30.12 -19.40 22.72
C GLN A 62 31.17 -19.66 21.63
N ARG A 63 30.79 -20.41 20.63
CA ARG A 63 31.62 -20.60 19.45
C ARG A 63 31.25 -19.56 18.42
N SER A 64 32.22 -18.82 17.91
CA SER A 64 32.01 -18.00 16.72
C SER A 64 31.61 -18.92 15.55
N ALA A 65 30.61 -18.53 14.78
CA ALA A 65 30.24 -19.26 13.58
C ALA A 65 31.47 -19.30 12.64
N PRO A 66 31.80 -20.46 12.07
CA PRO A 66 32.92 -20.57 11.14
C PRO A 66 32.63 -19.71 9.91
N ILE A 67 33.69 -19.17 9.27
CA ILE A 67 33.57 -18.39 8.05
C ILE A 67 33.14 -19.31 6.89
N PRO A 68 31.98 -19.06 6.24
CA PRO A 68 31.48 -19.92 5.17
C PRO A 68 32.40 -19.84 3.93
N LYS A 69 32.73 -20.99 3.37
CA LYS A 69 33.47 -21.10 2.10
C LYS A 69 32.54 -21.23 0.90
N PHE A 70 31.29 -21.60 1.12
CA PHE A 70 30.25 -21.70 0.11
C PHE A 70 28.90 -21.33 0.68
N VAL A 71 27.98 -20.95 -0.21
CA VAL A 71 26.56 -20.83 0.07
C VAL A 71 25.85 -21.90 -0.76
N ALA A 72 24.90 -22.58 -0.17
CA ALA A 72 24.03 -23.54 -0.85
C ALA A 72 22.58 -23.22 -0.52
N VAL A 73 21.69 -23.45 -1.48
CA VAL A 73 20.25 -23.25 -1.31
C VAL A 73 19.54 -24.58 -1.57
N THR A 74 18.55 -24.89 -0.77
CA THR A 74 17.72 -26.10 -0.92
C THR A 74 16.26 -25.79 -0.69
N GLY A 75 15.37 -26.66 -1.19
CA GLY A 75 13.92 -26.51 -1.04
C GLY A 75 13.24 -25.64 -2.09
N THR A 76 13.98 -25.25 -3.14
CA THR A 76 13.49 -24.45 -4.27
C THR A 76 14.06 -24.94 -5.59
N GLY A 77 13.48 -24.49 -6.72
CA GLY A 77 13.94 -24.86 -8.05
C GLY A 77 15.37 -24.35 -8.37
N PRO A 78 16.12 -25.03 -9.28
CA PRO A 78 17.54 -24.77 -9.53
C PRO A 78 17.84 -23.32 -9.99
N ARG A 79 16.90 -22.66 -10.68
CA ARG A 79 17.05 -21.28 -11.14
C ARG A 79 17.00 -20.31 -9.97
N LEU A 80 15.99 -20.44 -9.11
CA LEU A 80 15.84 -19.59 -7.93
C LEU A 80 16.94 -19.83 -6.92
N ALA A 81 17.37 -21.11 -6.74
CA ALA A 81 18.50 -21.44 -5.89
C ALA A 81 19.77 -20.67 -6.31
N ARG A 82 20.12 -20.68 -7.61
CA ARG A 82 21.27 -19.93 -8.12
C ARG A 82 21.15 -18.41 -7.88
N ASN A 83 19.96 -17.85 -8.03
CA ASN A 83 19.73 -16.42 -7.81
C ASN A 83 19.92 -16.04 -6.34
N ILE A 84 19.42 -16.87 -5.40
CA ILE A 84 19.63 -16.68 -3.96
C ILE A 84 21.11 -16.86 -3.60
N GLU A 85 21.78 -17.88 -4.18
CA GLU A 85 23.22 -18.08 -3.99
C GLU A 85 24.04 -16.87 -4.48
N HIS A 86 23.65 -16.28 -5.59
CA HIS A 86 24.29 -15.07 -6.12
C HIS A 86 24.06 -13.86 -5.20
N ASP A 87 22.83 -13.65 -4.74
CA ASP A 87 22.49 -12.58 -3.79
C ASP A 87 23.23 -12.70 -2.45
N MET A 88 23.61 -13.93 -2.07
CA MET A 88 24.37 -14.22 -0.85
C MET A 88 25.88 -14.38 -1.08
N ALA A 89 26.40 -14.05 -2.27
CA ALA A 89 27.78 -14.33 -2.63
C ALA A 89 28.82 -13.59 -1.75
N ASP A 90 28.48 -12.42 -1.25
CA ASP A 90 29.31 -11.61 -0.34
C ASP A 90 29.52 -12.24 1.05
N VAL A 91 28.73 -13.24 1.42
CA VAL A 91 28.89 -13.99 2.69
C VAL A 91 30.07 -14.96 2.61
N LYS A 92 30.48 -15.38 1.41
CA LYS A 92 31.62 -16.30 1.24
C LYS A 92 32.92 -15.63 1.66
N GLY A 93 33.66 -16.27 2.56
CA GLY A 93 34.93 -15.78 3.05
C GLY A 93 34.85 -14.66 4.10
N ASN A 94 33.64 -14.27 4.51
CA ASN A 94 33.41 -13.25 5.52
C ASN A 94 32.67 -13.82 6.75
N PRO A 95 32.87 -13.28 7.95
CA PRO A 95 32.07 -13.62 9.12
C PRO A 95 30.58 -13.36 8.84
N VAL A 96 29.72 -14.27 9.27
CA VAL A 96 28.26 -14.13 9.11
C VAL A 96 27.74 -13.08 10.09
N ASP A 97 27.30 -11.94 9.56
CA ASP A 97 26.61 -10.90 10.32
C ASP A 97 25.12 -11.27 10.42
N ALA A 98 24.68 -11.68 11.60
CA ALA A 98 23.31 -12.10 11.84
C ALA A 98 22.28 -11.02 11.54
N ALA A 99 22.60 -9.74 11.83
CA ALA A 99 21.67 -8.63 11.59
C ALA A 99 21.50 -8.36 10.08
N LYS A 100 22.58 -8.42 9.31
CA LYS A 100 22.52 -8.32 7.84
C LYS A 100 21.78 -9.50 7.24
N MET A 101 22.07 -10.73 7.71
CA MET A 101 21.37 -11.94 7.25
C MET A 101 19.90 -11.85 7.52
N GLN A 102 19.49 -11.45 8.72
CA GLN A 102 18.07 -11.29 9.06
C GLN A 102 17.37 -10.29 8.15
N LYS A 103 17.97 -9.12 7.89
CA LYS A 103 17.43 -8.13 6.97
C LYS A 103 17.24 -8.72 5.56
N ARG A 104 18.22 -9.48 5.07
CA ARG A 104 18.18 -10.10 3.75
C ARG A 104 17.13 -11.21 3.66
N ILE A 105 17.03 -12.06 4.67
CA ILE A 105 15.98 -13.08 4.76
C ILE A 105 14.59 -12.44 4.80
N LEU A 106 14.38 -11.42 5.63
CA LEU A 106 13.10 -10.69 5.69
C LEU A 106 12.75 -10.01 4.37
N TYR A 107 13.75 -9.48 3.65
CA TYR A 107 13.55 -8.92 2.32
C TYR A 107 13.07 -9.99 1.34
N LEU A 108 13.75 -11.13 1.25
CA LEU A 108 13.37 -12.24 0.38
C LEU A 108 11.99 -12.83 0.74
N GLN A 109 11.69 -12.98 2.03
CA GLN A 109 10.34 -13.38 2.49
C GLN A 109 9.27 -12.38 2.07
N GLY A 110 9.60 -11.07 2.12
CA GLY A 110 8.70 -9.98 1.70
C GLY A 110 8.32 -10.03 0.22
N LEU A 111 9.07 -10.74 -0.64
CA LEU A 111 8.70 -10.98 -2.03
C LEU A 111 7.45 -11.89 -2.18
N GLY A 112 6.94 -12.45 -1.08
CA GLY A 112 5.71 -13.26 -1.07
C GLY A 112 5.82 -14.65 -1.71
N ARG A 113 7.02 -15.12 -2.02
CA ARG A 113 7.30 -16.37 -2.71
C ARG A 113 7.50 -17.57 -1.79
N PHE A 114 7.90 -17.31 -0.55
CA PHE A 114 8.30 -18.36 0.39
C PHE A 114 7.25 -18.46 1.52
N ASN A 115 6.96 -19.71 1.91
CA ASN A 115 6.29 -19.99 3.17
C ASN A 115 7.26 -19.78 4.32
N ASN A 116 8.47 -20.27 4.15
CA ASN A 116 9.54 -20.13 5.11
C ASN A 116 10.88 -19.92 4.38
N LEU A 117 11.72 -19.09 4.95
CA LEU A 117 13.10 -18.90 4.53
C LEU A 117 13.95 -18.77 5.78
N SER A 118 14.91 -19.67 5.93
CA SER A 118 15.82 -19.69 7.07
C SER A 118 17.24 -20.04 6.63
N TYR A 119 18.21 -19.86 7.50
CA TYR A 119 19.59 -20.22 7.22
C TYR A 119 20.21 -20.98 8.39
N GLN A 120 21.18 -21.81 8.09
CA GLN A 120 21.98 -22.52 9.07
C GLN A 120 23.40 -22.75 8.56
N MET A 121 24.32 -22.92 9.49
CA MET A 121 25.66 -23.37 9.14
C MET A 121 25.62 -24.86 8.72
N THR A 122 26.39 -25.20 7.70
CA THR A 122 26.52 -26.56 7.19
C THR A 122 28.00 -26.90 6.90
N GLU A 123 28.28 -28.13 6.66
CA GLU A 123 29.60 -28.60 6.26
C GLU A 123 29.50 -29.50 5.04
N ARG A 124 30.41 -29.32 4.07
CA ARG A 124 30.55 -30.17 2.91
C ARG A 124 32.04 -30.44 2.65
N ASN A 125 32.44 -31.69 2.62
CA ASN A 125 33.84 -32.12 2.42
C ASN A 125 34.84 -31.45 3.40
N GLY A 126 34.47 -31.32 4.66
CA GLY A 126 35.30 -30.65 5.69
C GLY A 126 35.34 -29.12 5.60
N GLN A 127 34.58 -28.52 4.69
CA GLN A 127 34.51 -27.04 4.55
C GLN A 127 33.22 -26.52 5.12
N PRO A 128 33.29 -25.45 5.97
CA PRO A 128 32.09 -24.78 6.49
C PRO A 128 31.39 -24.01 5.38
N GLY A 129 30.06 -24.03 5.39
CA GLY A 129 29.21 -23.31 4.45
C GLY A 129 27.97 -22.77 5.11
N LEU A 130 27.25 -21.91 4.39
CA LEU A 130 25.93 -21.42 4.74
C LEU A 130 24.89 -22.15 3.88
N LEU A 131 23.92 -22.79 4.53
CA LEU A 131 22.78 -23.43 3.87
C LEU A 131 21.53 -22.56 4.06
N ILE A 132 20.93 -22.14 2.96
CA ILE A 132 19.63 -21.46 2.94
C ILE A 132 18.56 -22.51 2.69
N LEU A 133 17.59 -22.58 3.59
CA LEU A 133 16.41 -23.44 3.48
C LEU A 133 15.26 -22.57 2.96
N ALA A 134 14.87 -22.77 1.70
CA ALA A 134 13.87 -21.96 1.01
C ALA A 134 12.66 -22.84 0.68
N GLU A 135 11.59 -22.70 1.45
CA GLU A 135 10.33 -23.39 1.18
C GLU A 135 9.44 -22.48 0.30
N GLU A 136 9.38 -22.78 -0.99
CA GLU A 136 8.49 -22.06 -1.91
C GLU A 136 7.02 -22.31 -1.59
N ARG A 137 6.17 -21.31 -1.77
CA ARG A 137 4.72 -21.46 -1.69
C ARG A 137 4.23 -22.37 -2.81
N GLN A 138 3.45 -23.40 -2.47
CA GLN A 138 2.90 -24.35 -3.43
C GLN A 138 1.99 -23.71 -4.48
N TYR A 139 1.45 -22.51 -4.20
CA TYR A 139 0.49 -21.79 -5.03
C TYR A 139 1.07 -20.56 -5.73
N ALA A 140 2.38 -20.39 -5.71
CA ALA A 140 3.03 -19.31 -6.44
C ALA A 140 3.66 -19.82 -7.73
N PRO A 141 3.84 -18.96 -8.70
CA PRO A 141 2.94 -18.03 -9.37
C PRO A 141 2.02 -18.72 -10.39
N PRO A 142 0.95 -18.08 -10.89
CA PRO A 142 0.67 -16.64 -10.74
C PRO A 142 -0.01 -16.29 -9.42
N ILE A 143 0.32 -15.11 -8.86
CA ILE A 143 -0.40 -14.55 -7.71
C ILE A 143 -1.65 -13.86 -8.23
N VAL A 144 -2.82 -14.32 -7.79
CA VAL A 144 -4.11 -13.72 -8.17
C VAL A 144 -4.69 -12.98 -6.97
N ARG A 145 -4.93 -11.68 -7.11
CA ARG A 145 -5.61 -10.85 -6.12
C ARG A 145 -6.96 -10.42 -6.68
N PRO A 146 -8.06 -10.95 -6.17
CA PRO A 146 -9.38 -10.48 -6.54
C PRO A 146 -9.62 -9.07 -6.02
N LEU A 147 -10.41 -8.29 -6.74
CA LEU A 147 -10.74 -6.92 -6.44
C LEU A 147 -12.23 -6.73 -6.55
N LEU A 148 -12.77 -5.93 -5.66
CA LEU A 148 -14.16 -5.53 -5.63
C LEU A 148 -14.21 -4.04 -5.31
N LEU A 149 -15.00 -3.30 -6.06
CA LEU A 149 -15.39 -1.94 -5.69
C LEU A 149 -16.88 -1.78 -5.90
N VAL A 150 -17.57 -1.48 -4.82
CA VAL A 150 -18.95 -0.98 -4.84
C VAL A 150 -18.94 0.40 -4.21
N ASP A 151 -19.34 1.42 -4.94
CA ASP A 151 -19.41 2.79 -4.47
C ASP A 151 -20.82 3.34 -4.66
N GLY A 152 -21.51 3.54 -3.54
CA GLY A 152 -22.85 4.10 -3.46
C GLY A 152 -22.82 5.58 -2.98
N SER A 153 -21.76 6.31 -3.24
CA SER A 153 -21.72 7.75 -2.94
C SER A 153 -22.68 8.56 -3.81
N ASP A 154 -23.08 8.03 -4.95
CA ASP A 154 -24.18 8.52 -5.77
C ASP A 154 -25.21 7.39 -5.95
N PHE A 155 -26.30 7.45 -5.20
CA PHE A 155 -27.37 6.44 -5.27
C PHE A 155 -28.09 6.40 -6.62
N LEU A 156 -28.04 7.47 -7.39
CA LEU A 156 -28.61 7.53 -8.74
C LEU A 156 -27.68 6.90 -9.79
N ASN A 157 -26.39 6.79 -9.47
CA ASN A 157 -25.38 6.23 -10.37
C ASN A 157 -24.31 5.43 -9.58
N PRO A 158 -24.72 4.35 -8.90
CA PRO A 158 -23.77 3.55 -8.12
C PRO A 158 -22.75 2.88 -9.04
N THR A 159 -21.52 2.79 -8.56
CA THR A 159 -20.44 2.12 -9.27
C THR A 159 -20.26 0.72 -8.73
N PHE A 160 -20.21 -0.25 -9.63
CA PHE A 160 -19.90 -1.65 -9.33
C PHE A 160 -18.78 -2.14 -10.25
N ASN A 161 -17.67 -2.59 -9.68
CA ASN A 161 -16.57 -3.16 -10.44
C ASN A 161 -16.06 -4.43 -9.76
N LEU A 162 -15.84 -5.46 -10.55
CA LEU A 162 -15.07 -6.65 -10.21
C LEU A 162 -13.75 -6.62 -10.95
N GLY A 163 -12.71 -7.17 -10.39
CA GLY A 163 -11.44 -7.27 -11.08
C GLY A 163 -10.52 -8.32 -10.47
N ALA A 164 -9.38 -8.48 -11.11
CA ALA A 164 -8.30 -9.31 -10.62
C ALA A 164 -6.96 -8.71 -11.06
N ARG A 165 -5.98 -8.68 -10.16
CA ARG A 165 -4.57 -8.51 -10.49
C ARG A 165 -3.92 -9.89 -10.55
N ILE A 166 -3.36 -10.22 -11.69
CA ILE A 166 -2.63 -11.45 -11.93
C ILE A 166 -1.15 -11.09 -12.10
N THR A 167 -0.32 -11.54 -11.17
CA THR A 167 1.12 -11.24 -11.17
C THR A 167 1.90 -12.52 -11.41
N PHE A 168 2.67 -12.54 -12.49
CA PHE A 168 3.67 -13.56 -12.78
C PHE A 168 5.02 -13.05 -12.30
N LEU A 169 5.70 -13.83 -11.47
CA LEU A 169 7.02 -13.50 -10.94
C LEU A 169 8.11 -14.14 -11.78
N ASP A 170 9.28 -13.48 -11.85
CA ASP A 170 10.49 -13.96 -12.56
C ASP A 170 10.25 -14.30 -14.04
N VAL A 171 9.48 -13.49 -14.70
CA VAL A 171 9.27 -13.59 -16.15
C VAL A 171 10.52 -13.06 -16.86
N GLY A 172 11.39 -13.97 -17.33
CA GLY A 172 12.71 -13.60 -17.84
C GLY A 172 13.76 -13.67 -16.75
N ASP A 173 13.87 -12.69 -15.88
CA ASP A 173 14.90 -12.60 -14.84
C ASP A 173 14.33 -12.57 -13.42
N PHE A 174 15.21 -12.82 -12.44
CA PHE A 174 14.88 -12.77 -11.01
C PHE A 174 14.42 -11.36 -10.60
N ARG A 175 13.37 -11.27 -9.78
CA ARG A 175 12.68 -10.06 -9.35
C ARG A 175 11.91 -9.31 -10.44
N SER A 176 11.87 -9.82 -11.67
CA SER A 176 10.95 -9.28 -12.67
C SER A 176 9.52 -9.69 -12.35
N GLU A 177 8.56 -8.82 -12.66
CA GLU A 177 7.15 -9.06 -12.44
C GLU A 177 6.35 -8.66 -13.67
N TRP A 178 5.48 -9.55 -14.12
CA TRP A 178 4.49 -9.21 -15.12
C TRP A 178 3.13 -9.13 -14.47
N ARG A 179 2.63 -7.92 -14.31
CA ARG A 179 1.36 -7.59 -13.66
C ARG A 179 0.28 -7.34 -14.70
N ASN A 180 -0.85 -8.00 -14.55
CA ASN A 180 -2.00 -7.84 -15.43
C ASN A 180 -3.23 -7.54 -14.59
N ASP A 181 -3.83 -6.40 -14.81
CA ASP A 181 -5.04 -5.95 -14.14
C ASP A 181 -6.21 -6.06 -15.09
N VAL A 182 -7.25 -6.76 -14.69
CA VAL A 182 -8.50 -6.86 -15.44
C VAL A 182 -9.62 -6.33 -14.57
N ILE A 183 -10.46 -5.45 -15.14
CA ILE A 183 -11.62 -4.87 -14.46
C ILE A 183 -12.84 -5.04 -15.36
N VAL A 184 -13.99 -5.38 -14.76
CA VAL A 184 -15.28 -5.49 -15.42
C VAL A 184 -16.38 -4.89 -14.54
N GLY A 185 -17.35 -4.23 -15.15
CA GLY A 185 -18.48 -3.59 -14.44
C GLY A 185 -18.81 -2.21 -14.97
N SER A 186 -18.96 -1.24 -14.09
CA SER A 186 -19.16 0.18 -14.45
C SER A 186 -17.98 0.74 -15.23
N GLN A 187 -16.79 0.22 -14.93
CA GLN A 187 -15.57 0.37 -15.72
C GLN A 187 -15.17 -1.01 -16.24
N TYR A 188 -14.52 -1.07 -17.38
CA TYR A 188 -13.91 -2.29 -17.86
C TYR A 188 -12.62 -1.99 -18.60
N GLY A 189 -11.67 -2.87 -18.46
CA GLY A 189 -10.38 -2.68 -19.10
C GLY A 189 -9.34 -3.70 -18.67
N ILE A 190 -8.21 -3.57 -19.31
CA ILE A 190 -7.01 -4.34 -19.03
C ILE A 190 -5.80 -3.39 -18.98
N THR A 191 -4.95 -3.60 -18.00
CA THR A 191 -3.62 -2.96 -17.92
C THR A 191 -2.59 -4.04 -17.73
N SER A 192 -1.52 -3.99 -18.51
CA SER A 192 -0.41 -4.93 -18.44
C SER A 192 0.88 -4.15 -18.24
N GLU A 193 1.62 -4.43 -17.19
CA GLU A 193 2.89 -3.80 -16.83
C GLU A 193 3.95 -4.88 -16.64
N TYR A 194 5.12 -4.72 -17.25
CA TYR A 194 6.25 -5.57 -17.04
C TYR A 194 7.36 -4.83 -16.30
N TYR A 195 7.47 -5.08 -15.00
CA TYR A 195 8.55 -4.55 -14.17
C TYR A 195 9.80 -5.41 -14.32
N HIS A 196 10.94 -4.79 -14.66
CA HIS A 196 12.20 -5.48 -14.86
C HIS A 196 13.36 -4.70 -14.23
N PRO A 197 13.98 -5.17 -13.14
CA PRO A 197 15.20 -4.58 -12.60
C PRO A 197 16.38 -4.83 -13.55
N PHE A 198 17.33 -3.90 -13.69
CA PHE A 198 18.49 -4.06 -14.58
C PHE A 198 19.39 -5.23 -14.21
N HIS A 199 19.48 -5.51 -12.90
CA HIS A 199 20.14 -6.67 -12.33
C HIS A 199 19.35 -7.16 -11.13
N PRO A 200 19.52 -8.40 -10.65
CA PRO A 200 18.83 -8.93 -9.48
C PRO A 200 18.92 -8.06 -8.22
N ASP A 201 20.02 -7.37 -8.01
CA ASP A 201 20.28 -6.49 -6.85
C ASP A 201 20.10 -5.00 -7.20
N SER A 202 19.75 -4.68 -8.44
CA SER A 202 19.58 -3.29 -8.88
C SER A 202 18.37 -2.65 -8.24
N ASN A 203 18.55 -1.41 -7.82
CA ASN A 203 17.44 -0.51 -7.49
C ASN A 203 16.86 0.19 -8.73
N TRP A 204 17.59 0.18 -9.85
CA TRP A 204 17.11 0.67 -11.14
C TRP A 204 16.28 -0.39 -11.83
N PHE A 205 15.21 0.04 -12.47
CA PHE A 205 14.32 -0.82 -13.26
C PHE A 205 13.75 -0.11 -14.47
N VAL A 206 13.21 -0.90 -15.39
CA VAL A 206 12.34 -0.42 -16.48
C VAL A 206 10.96 -1.05 -16.32
N SER A 207 9.93 -0.33 -16.78
CA SER A 207 8.55 -0.76 -16.63
C SER A 207 7.72 -0.37 -17.86
N PRO A 208 7.85 -1.10 -19.00
CA PRO A 208 6.94 -0.94 -20.12
C PRO A 208 5.51 -1.37 -19.72
N GLN A 209 4.52 -0.63 -20.22
CA GLN A 209 3.12 -0.89 -19.95
C GLN A 209 2.23 -0.65 -21.17
N ALA A 210 1.10 -1.36 -21.21
CA ALA A 210 0.06 -1.17 -22.21
C ALA A 210 -1.30 -1.29 -21.52
N TYR A 211 -2.29 -0.54 -21.99
CA TYR A 211 -3.61 -0.53 -21.39
C TYR A 211 -4.71 -0.21 -22.38
N ALA A 212 -5.89 -0.76 -22.13
CA ALA A 212 -7.12 -0.42 -22.79
C ALA A 212 -8.24 -0.35 -21.75
N ASN A 213 -8.69 0.85 -21.45
CA ASN A 213 -9.64 1.11 -20.37
C ASN A 213 -10.83 1.88 -20.88
N ASN A 214 -11.97 1.60 -20.26
CA ASN A 214 -13.23 2.23 -20.57
C ASN A 214 -13.95 2.56 -19.26
N SER A 215 -14.35 3.80 -19.08
CA SER A 215 -15.02 4.27 -17.86
C SER A 215 -16.19 5.21 -18.18
N ASN A 216 -17.12 5.31 -17.27
CA ASN A 216 -18.15 6.33 -17.31
C ASN A 216 -17.56 7.65 -16.79
N PHE A 217 -17.82 8.72 -17.52
CA PHE A 217 -17.40 10.07 -17.15
C PHE A 217 -18.67 10.95 -17.04
N PRO A 218 -19.27 11.05 -15.84
CA PRO A 218 -20.44 11.87 -15.62
C PRO A 218 -20.05 13.36 -15.61
N LEU A 219 -20.86 14.18 -16.27
CA LEU A 219 -20.71 15.63 -16.27
C LEU A 219 -21.90 16.25 -15.52
N TYR A 220 -21.59 17.00 -14.48
CA TYR A 220 -22.58 17.68 -13.65
C TYR A 220 -22.57 19.19 -13.92
N ASN A 221 -23.75 19.77 -13.90
CA ASN A 221 -23.93 21.22 -13.73
C ASN A 221 -24.63 21.44 -12.40
N GLN A 222 -23.95 22.07 -11.46
CA GLN A 222 -24.34 22.07 -10.04
C GLN A 222 -24.51 20.63 -9.53
N ASN A 223 -25.69 20.24 -9.07
CA ASN A 223 -25.98 18.88 -8.60
C ASN A 223 -26.77 18.04 -9.62
N THR A 224 -26.97 18.55 -10.83
CA THR A 224 -27.75 17.86 -11.86
C THR A 224 -26.81 17.20 -12.87
N LEU A 225 -26.99 15.89 -13.08
CA LEU A 225 -26.29 15.17 -14.13
C LEU A 225 -26.79 15.66 -15.49
N VAL A 226 -25.94 16.37 -16.24
CA VAL A 226 -26.31 16.92 -17.57
C VAL A 226 -25.89 16.01 -18.71
N ALA A 227 -24.86 15.22 -18.51
CA ALA A 227 -24.42 14.24 -19.49
C ALA A 227 -23.65 13.10 -18.83
N ASN A 228 -23.67 11.95 -19.47
CA ASN A 228 -22.80 10.82 -19.15
C ASN A 228 -22.02 10.44 -20.41
N TYR A 229 -20.71 10.62 -20.34
CA TYR A 229 -19.80 10.22 -21.40
C TYR A 229 -19.21 8.85 -21.10
N ARG A 230 -18.85 8.17 -22.16
CA ARG A 230 -17.96 7.04 -22.13
C ARG A 230 -16.55 7.50 -22.51
N GLN A 231 -15.63 7.43 -21.59
CA GLN A 231 -14.21 7.66 -21.83
C GLN A 231 -13.56 6.33 -22.22
N GLU A 232 -12.93 6.28 -23.37
CA GLU A 232 -12.15 5.15 -23.85
C GLU A 232 -10.71 5.58 -24.02
N ILE A 233 -9.77 4.87 -23.38
CA ILE A 233 -8.34 5.13 -23.44
C ILE A 233 -7.64 3.86 -23.87
N VAL A 234 -6.87 3.93 -24.95
CA VAL A 234 -5.98 2.85 -25.40
C VAL A 234 -4.61 3.43 -25.60
N GLY A 235 -3.62 2.87 -24.91
CA GLY A 235 -2.28 3.41 -24.95
C GLY A 235 -1.25 2.48 -24.35
N GLY A 236 -0.05 3.00 -24.27
CA GLY A 236 1.08 2.35 -23.63
C GLY A 236 2.24 3.29 -23.50
N GLY A 237 3.29 2.83 -22.92
CA GLY A 237 4.51 3.59 -22.68
C GLY A 237 5.49 2.80 -21.84
N GLY A 238 6.37 3.51 -21.17
CA GLY A 238 7.32 2.88 -20.26
C GLY A 238 8.00 3.90 -19.38
N ASP A 239 8.43 3.39 -18.24
CA ASP A 239 9.15 4.16 -17.24
C ASP A 239 10.54 3.55 -17.00
N ILE A 240 11.49 4.39 -16.67
CA ILE A 240 12.70 4.03 -15.94
C ILE A 240 12.53 4.51 -14.51
N GLY A 241 12.89 3.70 -13.54
CA GLY A 241 12.70 4.06 -12.14
C GLY A 241 13.84 3.64 -11.25
N TYR A 242 13.83 4.20 -10.04
CA TYR A 242 14.77 3.90 -8.98
C TYR A 242 14.03 3.71 -7.65
N ILE A 243 14.35 2.62 -6.94
CA ILE A 243 13.77 2.29 -5.63
C ILE A 243 14.74 2.73 -4.52
N PHE A 244 14.27 3.58 -3.61
CA PHE A 244 15.01 4.02 -2.44
C PHE A 244 14.67 3.12 -1.25
N GLY A 245 15.50 2.14 -1.00
CA GLY A 245 15.28 1.18 0.06
C GLY A 245 14.03 0.32 -0.16
N ARG A 246 13.01 0.47 0.68
CA ARG A 246 11.78 -0.34 0.62
C ARG A 246 10.50 0.52 0.62
N THR A 247 10.65 1.82 0.71
CA THR A 247 9.54 2.73 1.03
C THR A 247 9.35 3.84 0.01
N ALA A 248 10.31 4.08 -0.88
CA ALA A 248 10.18 5.15 -1.86
C ALA A 248 10.61 4.71 -3.25
N GLU A 249 10.01 5.33 -4.27
CA GLU A 249 10.24 5.07 -5.67
C GLU A 249 10.16 6.36 -6.47
N LEU A 250 11.06 6.52 -7.44
CA LEU A 250 11.04 7.58 -8.44
C LEU A 250 10.92 6.95 -9.81
N ARG A 251 9.97 7.42 -10.63
CA ARG A 251 9.76 7.00 -12.02
C ARG A 251 9.83 8.18 -12.97
N PHE A 252 10.45 7.99 -14.09
CA PHE A 252 10.44 8.92 -15.23
C PHE A 252 10.11 8.14 -16.49
N GLY A 253 9.15 8.61 -17.27
CA GLY A 253 8.71 7.88 -18.45
C GLY A 253 7.84 8.67 -19.39
N TYR A 254 7.40 8.01 -20.46
CA TYR A 254 6.52 8.56 -21.47
C TYR A 254 5.37 7.62 -21.76
N GLN A 255 4.18 8.23 -21.92
CA GLN A 255 2.95 7.53 -22.26
C GLN A 255 2.34 8.13 -23.51
N VAL A 256 1.77 7.28 -24.37
CA VAL A 256 1.13 7.70 -25.62
C VAL A 256 -0.03 6.78 -25.95
N GLY A 257 -1.04 7.33 -26.59
CA GLY A 257 -2.19 6.56 -27.02
C GLY A 257 -3.27 7.44 -27.63
N ASN A 258 -4.48 6.89 -27.66
CA ASN A 258 -5.67 7.58 -28.11
C ASN A 258 -6.70 7.59 -27.00
N GLU A 259 -7.36 8.70 -26.83
CA GLU A 259 -8.44 8.90 -25.90
C GLU A 259 -9.68 9.42 -26.64
N SER A 260 -10.85 8.92 -26.29
CA SER A 260 -12.12 9.39 -26.84
C SER A 260 -13.19 9.51 -25.77
N PHE A 261 -13.93 10.59 -25.83
CA PHE A 261 -15.11 10.85 -25.02
C PHE A 261 -16.35 10.74 -25.91
N ARG A 262 -17.08 9.63 -25.75
CA ARG A 262 -18.32 9.37 -26.51
C ARG A 262 -19.53 9.59 -25.60
N ARG A 263 -20.46 10.39 -26.07
CA ARG A 263 -21.72 10.66 -25.37
C ARG A 263 -22.60 9.40 -25.30
N ARG A 264 -23.04 9.03 -24.11
CA ARG A 264 -24.05 7.96 -23.90
C ARG A 264 -25.45 8.54 -23.68
N ILE A 265 -25.57 9.51 -22.75
CA ILE A 265 -26.81 10.17 -22.39
C ILE A 265 -26.48 11.65 -22.22
N ALA A 266 -27.26 12.55 -22.83
CA ALA A 266 -27.15 13.97 -22.64
C ALA A 266 -28.45 14.68 -23.06
N ASN A 267 -28.73 15.79 -22.35
CA ASN A 267 -29.85 16.69 -22.65
C ASN A 267 -29.48 17.81 -23.65
N ALA A 268 -28.20 17.93 -24.02
CA ALA A 268 -27.67 18.96 -24.90
C ALA A 268 -26.70 18.38 -25.93
N GLU A 269 -26.48 19.06 -27.04
CA GLU A 269 -25.41 18.73 -28.01
C GLU A 269 -24.06 19.13 -27.46
N LEU A 270 -23.45 18.24 -26.67
CA LEU A 270 -22.11 18.39 -26.19
C LEU A 270 -21.11 17.80 -27.18
N PRO A 271 -19.92 18.38 -27.37
CA PRO A 271 -18.98 17.95 -28.36
C PRO A 271 -18.45 16.54 -28.06
N LYS A 272 -18.20 15.78 -29.12
CA LYS A 272 -17.37 14.56 -29.05
C LYS A 272 -15.90 15.02 -29.09
N VAL A 273 -15.11 14.54 -28.16
CA VAL A 273 -13.68 14.82 -28.11
C VAL A 273 -12.94 13.50 -28.28
N SER A 274 -12.03 13.46 -29.23
CA SER A 274 -11.16 12.31 -29.44
C SER A 274 -9.86 12.72 -30.11
N GLY A 275 -8.78 12.05 -29.80
CA GLY A 275 -7.48 12.32 -30.37
C GLY A 275 -6.36 11.59 -29.68
N ARG A 276 -5.15 11.85 -30.15
CA ARG A 276 -3.93 11.37 -29.52
C ARG A 276 -3.75 12.08 -28.19
N PHE A 277 -3.32 11.35 -27.18
CA PHE A 277 -2.64 11.91 -26.01
C PHE A 277 -1.18 11.47 -26.01
N GLY A 278 -0.33 12.28 -25.38
CA GLY A 278 1.06 11.96 -25.11
C GLY A 278 1.55 12.82 -23.97
N PHE A 279 2.26 12.22 -23.02
CA PHE A 279 2.85 12.96 -21.90
C PHE A 279 4.12 12.31 -21.37
N THR A 280 5.05 13.16 -20.98
CA THR A 280 6.21 12.78 -20.17
C THR A 280 5.84 12.91 -18.70
N ARG A 281 6.16 11.91 -17.90
CA ARG A 281 5.85 11.85 -16.47
C ARG A 281 7.10 11.76 -15.62
N LEU A 282 7.13 12.52 -14.52
CA LEU A 282 7.98 12.29 -13.37
C LEU A 282 7.08 12.02 -12.17
N GLN A 283 7.26 10.89 -11.50
CA GLN A 283 6.46 10.49 -10.35
C GLN A 283 7.36 10.03 -9.21
N PHE A 284 7.11 10.56 -8.03
CA PHE A 284 7.75 10.13 -6.78
C PHE A 284 6.68 9.58 -5.85
N GLN A 285 6.96 8.43 -5.26
CA GLN A 285 6.11 7.81 -4.24
C GLN A 285 6.94 7.46 -3.01
N LEU A 286 6.39 7.78 -1.84
CA LEU A 286 6.91 7.35 -0.54
C LEU A 286 5.74 6.72 0.23
N ASP A 287 5.95 5.55 0.82
CA ASP A 287 4.97 4.91 1.69
C ASP A 287 5.66 4.23 2.87
N THR A 288 5.37 4.72 4.06
CA THR A 288 5.80 4.19 5.35
C THR A 288 4.63 3.80 6.25
N GLN A 289 3.42 3.77 5.68
CA GLN A 289 2.21 3.43 6.42
C GLN A 289 2.24 1.99 6.91
N ASN A 290 1.67 1.75 8.08
CA ASN A 290 1.57 0.41 8.67
C ASN A 290 0.51 -0.48 7.99
N SER A 291 -0.38 0.12 7.18
CA SER A 291 -1.41 -0.59 6.43
C SER A 291 -1.71 0.15 5.13
N ASN A 292 -1.91 -0.60 4.07
CA ASN A 292 -2.32 -0.06 2.77
C ASN A 292 -3.84 0.04 2.58
N THR A 293 -4.63 -0.25 3.62
CA THR A 293 -6.09 -0.15 3.63
C THR A 293 -6.56 0.93 4.61
N ILE A 294 -6.46 0.66 5.91
CA ILE A 294 -6.77 1.60 6.98
C ILE A 294 -5.48 1.82 7.76
N ALA A 295 -4.77 2.89 7.45
CA ALA A 295 -3.51 3.23 8.11
C ALA A 295 -3.77 3.97 9.41
N THR A 296 -3.08 3.56 10.47
CA THR A 296 -3.14 4.20 11.80
C THR A 296 -1.82 4.86 12.19
N SER A 297 -0.75 4.61 11.43
CA SER A 297 0.57 5.23 11.64
C SER A 297 1.36 5.27 10.33
N GLY A 298 2.35 6.17 10.27
CA GLY A 298 3.21 6.35 9.11
C GLY A 298 2.67 7.34 8.09
N ASN A 299 3.45 7.58 7.06
CA ASN A 299 3.18 8.61 6.06
C ASN A 299 3.22 8.02 4.66
N ALA A 300 2.41 8.60 3.76
CA ALA A 300 2.55 8.37 2.33
C ALA A 300 2.54 9.70 1.58
N LEU A 301 3.35 9.80 0.53
CA LEU A 301 3.42 10.94 -0.35
C LEU A 301 3.44 10.44 -1.79
N ILE A 302 2.55 10.97 -2.61
CA ILE A 302 2.56 10.75 -4.05
C ILE A 302 2.68 12.14 -4.68
N PHE A 303 3.73 12.35 -5.44
CA PHE A 303 3.93 13.55 -6.25
C PHE A 303 4.06 13.12 -7.70
N ARG A 304 3.31 13.78 -8.58
CA ARG A 304 3.33 13.53 -10.02
C ARG A 304 3.40 14.85 -10.75
N THR A 305 4.24 14.93 -11.76
CA THR A 305 4.22 16.00 -12.74
C THR A 305 4.29 15.42 -14.14
N ASP A 306 3.37 15.84 -15.00
CA ASP A 306 3.24 15.42 -16.37
C ASP A 306 3.40 16.64 -17.28
N TYR A 307 4.08 16.49 -18.41
CA TYR A 307 4.05 17.43 -19.50
C TYR A 307 3.34 16.78 -20.68
N PHE A 308 2.16 17.25 -20.98
CA PHE A 308 1.38 16.80 -22.13
C PHE A 308 1.87 17.48 -23.39
N ASP A 309 2.37 16.72 -24.36
CA ASP A 309 2.67 17.19 -25.72
C ASP A 309 1.43 17.12 -26.62
N ALA A 310 0.47 16.26 -26.26
CA ALA A 310 -0.83 16.16 -26.89
C ALA A 310 -1.88 15.73 -25.84
N ASN A 311 -3.08 16.33 -25.91
CA ASN A 311 -4.24 15.90 -25.15
C ASN A 311 -5.52 16.25 -25.92
N PRO A 312 -6.49 15.31 -26.04
CA PRO A 312 -7.72 15.59 -26.80
C PRO A 312 -8.47 16.81 -26.24
N GLY A 313 -8.78 17.77 -27.13
CA GLY A 313 -9.47 19.00 -26.75
C GLY A 313 -8.59 20.11 -26.17
N ALA A 314 -7.33 19.86 -25.86
CA ALA A 314 -6.40 20.91 -25.48
C ALA A 314 -5.83 21.62 -26.72
N PRO A 315 -5.76 22.97 -26.73
CA PRO A 315 -5.25 23.72 -27.89
C PRO A 315 -3.73 23.59 -28.05
N HIS A 316 -3.01 23.37 -26.95
CA HIS A 316 -1.55 23.28 -26.88
C HIS A 316 -1.11 22.29 -25.82
N GLY A 317 0.17 21.90 -25.85
CA GLY A 317 0.79 21.16 -24.77
C GLY A 317 0.76 21.95 -23.46
N PHE A 318 0.69 21.25 -22.34
CA PHE A 318 0.59 21.87 -21.02
C PHE A 318 1.22 21.00 -19.93
N PRO A 319 1.76 21.66 -18.87
CA PRO A 319 2.20 20.96 -17.66
C PRO A 319 1.01 20.68 -16.72
N LEU A 320 1.13 19.59 -15.98
CA LEU A 320 0.20 19.21 -14.91
C LEU A 320 1.02 18.72 -13.72
N SER A 321 0.69 19.17 -12.52
CA SER A 321 1.25 18.59 -11.30
C SER A 321 0.15 18.26 -10.31
N GLU A 322 0.33 17.15 -9.58
CA GLU A 322 -0.56 16.72 -8.52
C GLU A 322 0.26 16.18 -7.34
N VAL A 323 -0.20 16.49 -6.14
CA VAL A 323 0.35 15.97 -4.89
C VAL A 323 -0.76 15.38 -4.04
N ALA A 324 -0.46 14.25 -3.41
CA ALA A 324 -1.28 13.66 -2.36
C ALA A 324 -0.37 13.25 -1.20
N SER A 325 -0.66 13.78 -0.01
CA SER A 325 0.08 13.49 1.21
C SER A 325 -0.88 12.93 2.26
N PHE A 326 -0.49 11.83 2.88
CA PHE A 326 -1.23 11.15 3.94
C PHE A 326 -0.32 11.03 5.15
N ASN A 327 -0.76 11.52 6.30
CA ASN A 327 0.04 11.52 7.52
C ASN A 327 -0.81 11.01 8.67
N ASN A 328 -0.40 9.88 9.28
CA ASN A 328 -1.13 9.21 10.35
C ASN A 328 -0.30 9.21 11.62
N PHE A 329 -0.88 9.66 12.72
CA PHE A 329 -0.24 9.86 14.02
C PHE A 329 -0.95 9.00 15.06
N PRO A 330 -0.33 7.93 15.58
CA PRO A 330 -0.92 7.16 16.66
C PRO A 330 -0.95 8.02 17.94
N LEU A 331 -2.14 8.25 18.49
CA LEU A 331 -2.30 8.96 19.76
C LEU A 331 -2.25 7.97 20.94
N ASN A 332 -2.81 6.78 20.73
CA ASN A 332 -2.72 5.63 21.63
C ASN A 332 -3.01 4.34 20.83
N HIS A 333 -3.05 3.18 21.50
CA HIS A 333 -3.24 1.88 20.86
C HIS A 333 -4.60 1.69 20.15
N LEU A 334 -5.60 2.52 20.44
CA LEU A 334 -6.93 2.46 19.81
C LEU A 334 -7.26 3.69 18.96
N THR A 335 -6.48 4.75 19.02
CA THR A 335 -6.84 6.03 18.42
C THR A 335 -5.66 6.60 17.66
N SER A 336 -5.88 6.99 16.42
CA SER A 336 -4.94 7.78 15.61
C SER A 336 -5.60 9.04 15.08
N ALA A 337 -4.83 10.10 14.97
CA ALA A 337 -5.19 11.29 14.21
C ALA A 337 -4.53 11.23 12.83
N TYR A 338 -5.09 11.95 11.86
CA TYR A 338 -4.47 12.06 10.56
C TYR A 338 -4.65 13.46 9.96
N LEU A 339 -3.73 13.80 9.07
CA LEU A 339 -3.77 14.99 8.25
C LEU A 339 -3.41 14.61 6.81
N ASN A 340 -4.35 14.79 5.89
CA ASN A 340 -4.13 14.57 4.48
C ASN A 340 -4.19 15.89 3.72
N ALA A 341 -3.36 16.03 2.71
CA ALA A 341 -3.31 17.22 1.86
C ALA A 341 -3.23 16.79 0.39
N PHE A 342 -4.07 17.39 -0.43
CA PHE A 342 -4.11 17.14 -1.87
C PHE A 342 -4.10 18.47 -2.62
N GLY A 343 -3.45 18.50 -3.76
CA GLY A 343 -3.45 19.66 -4.63
C GLY A 343 -3.09 19.26 -6.06
N GLY A 344 -3.68 19.96 -7.01
CA GLY A 344 -3.40 19.76 -8.42
C GLY A 344 -3.53 21.06 -9.21
N THR A 345 -2.72 21.21 -10.24
CA THR A 345 -2.71 22.40 -11.08
C THR A 345 -2.25 22.10 -12.51
N THR A 346 -2.86 22.73 -13.48
CA THR A 346 -2.36 22.86 -14.85
C THR A 346 -1.62 24.18 -15.09
N TYR A 347 -1.27 24.89 -14.01
CA TYR A 347 -0.57 26.20 -14.07
C TYR A 347 -1.31 27.27 -14.89
N GLY A 348 -2.64 27.18 -14.95
CA GLY A 348 -3.49 28.10 -15.71
C GLY A 348 -3.68 27.73 -17.19
N TYR A 349 -3.07 26.64 -17.65
CA TYR A 349 -3.27 26.14 -19.02
C TYR A 349 -4.63 25.44 -19.17
N ASN A 350 -5.20 25.55 -20.35
CA ASN A 350 -6.42 24.83 -20.72
C ASN A 350 -6.10 23.39 -21.14
N ALA A 351 -6.51 22.44 -20.34
CA ALA A 351 -6.35 21.01 -20.61
C ALA A 351 -7.40 20.42 -21.57
N GLY A 352 -8.34 21.26 -22.05
CA GLY A 352 -9.49 20.81 -22.82
C GLY A 352 -10.57 20.23 -21.92
N ILE A 353 -10.40 19.02 -21.44
CA ILE A 353 -11.21 18.43 -20.39
C ILE A 353 -10.46 18.60 -19.07
N PRO A 354 -11.08 19.16 -18.01
CA PRO A 354 -10.42 19.35 -16.73
C PRO A 354 -9.91 18.03 -16.14
N PRO A 355 -8.62 17.93 -15.80
CA PRO A 355 -8.01 16.67 -15.40
C PRO A 355 -8.26 16.28 -13.94
N PHE A 356 -8.74 17.19 -13.12
CA PHE A 356 -8.99 16.96 -11.70
C PHE A 356 -10.47 17.01 -11.37
N SER A 357 -10.85 16.24 -10.35
CA SER A 357 -12.20 16.26 -9.81
C SER A 357 -12.21 16.22 -8.29
N LEU A 358 -13.15 16.91 -7.68
CA LEU A 358 -13.52 16.77 -6.28
C LEU A 358 -14.94 16.26 -6.16
N GLY A 359 -15.25 15.63 -5.03
CA GLY A 359 -16.51 14.97 -4.72
C GLY A 359 -16.37 13.46 -4.62
N GLY A 360 -17.24 12.84 -3.82
CA GLY A 360 -17.26 11.42 -3.52
C GLY A 360 -16.70 11.09 -2.14
N THR A 361 -16.86 9.86 -1.71
CA THR A 361 -16.61 9.38 -0.33
C THR A 361 -15.25 9.75 0.29
N VAL A 362 -14.26 10.03 -0.53
CA VAL A 362 -12.87 10.26 -0.07
C VAL A 362 -12.36 11.69 -0.35
N ARG A 363 -13.14 12.54 -1.00
CA ARG A 363 -12.74 13.93 -1.37
C ARG A 363 -13.94 14.86 -1.38
N LEU A 364 -14.21 15.63 -0.35
CA LEU A 364 -15.44 16.45 -0.16
C LEU A 364 -16.69 15.56 -0.22
N ALA A 365 -16.87 14.75 0.82
CA ALA A 365 -17.87 13.68 0.84
C ALA A 365 -19.33 14.14 0.75
N ALA A 366 -19.63 15.39 1.05
CA ALA A 366 -20.95 15.97 0.85
C ALA A 366 -21.32 16.20 -0.63
N TRP A 367 -20.33 16.11 -1.54
CA TRP A 367 -20.51 16.26 -3.00
C TRP A 367 -20.57 14.88 -3.70
N GLY A 368 -21.26 14.82 -4.85
CA GLY A 368 -21.31 13.63 -5.70
C GLY A 368 -19.91 13.25 -6.25
N THR A 369 -19.73 11.99 -6.58
CA THR A 369 -18.48 11.53 -7.21
C THR A 369 -18.23 12.29 -8.50
N ASN A 370 -17.05 12.90 -8.63
CA ASN A 370 -16.64 13.73 -9.76
C ASN A 370 -17.57 14.94 -10.04
N ALA A 371 -18.27 15.43 -9.02
CA ALA A 371 -19.19 16.55 -9.21
C ALA A 371 -18.51 17.88 -9.58
N LEU A 372 -17.27 18.08 -9.13
CA LEU A 372 -16.53 19.32 -9.30
C LEU A 372 -15.30 19.07 -10.19
N LEU A 373 -15.42 19.28 -11.49
CA LEU A 373 -14.32 19.18 -12.45
C LEU A 373 -13.53 20.49 -12.49
N THR A 374 -12.20 20.43 -12.47
CA THR A 374 -11.35 21.61 -12.39
C THR A 374 -9.96 21.40 -12.98
N ASN A 375 -9.32 22.49 -13.38
CA ASN A 375 -7.90 22.52 -13.77
C ASN A 375 -6.96 22.82 -12.59
N GLN A 376 -7.52 23.22 -11.43
CA GLN A 376 -6.72 23.51 -10.24
C GLN A 376 -7.55 23.30 -8.98
N TYR A 377 -6.99 22.62 -7.99
CA TYR A 377 -7.64 22.41 -6.70
C TYR A 377 -6.66 22.32 -5.54
N PHE A 378 -7.19 22.51 -4.34
CA PHE A 378 -6.60 22.00 -3.11
C PHE A 378 -7.67 21.31 -2.26
N LEU A 379 -7.26 20.39 -1.41
CA LEU A 379 -8.11 19.74 -0.41
C LEU A 379 -7.25 19.37 0.80
N PHE A 380 -7.71 19.73 1.97
CA PHE A 380 -7.19 19.28 3.25
C PHE A 380 -8.24 18.47 3.98
N GLN A 381 -7.78 17.41 4.64
CA GLN A 381 -8.61 16.57 5.48
C GLN A 381 -7.87 16.35 6.80
N THR A 382 -8.56 16.54 7.90
CA THR A 382 -8.06 16.18 9.22
C THR A 382 -9.11 15.37 9.96
N GLY A 383 -8.68 14.39 10.72
CA GLY A 383 -9.63 13.55 11.40
C GLY A 383 -9.01 12.64 12.46
N VAL A 384 -9.91 11.92 13.11
CA VAL A 384 -9.57 10.94 14.13
C VAL A 384 -10.19 9.60 13.73
N LEU A 385 -9.36 8.59 13.76
CA LEU A 385 -9.73 7.20 13.56
C LEU A 385 -9.64 6.47 14.89
N ARG A 386 -10.78 5.95 15.38
CA ARG A 386 -10.83 5.22 16.64
C ARG A 386 -11.27 3.78 16.40
N GLN A 387 -10.45 2.85 16.81
CA GLN A 387 -10.81 1.43 16.83
C GLN A 387 -11.83 1.17 17.92
N LEU A 388 -13.00 0.66 17.53
CA LEU A 388 -14.11 0.34 18.43
C LEU A 388 -14.09 -1.11 18.87
N ALA A 389 -13.68 -2.00 17.96
CA ALA A 389 -13.62 -3.43 18.21
C ALA A 389 -12.57 -4.11 17.33
N GLN A 390 -12.03 -5.21 17.80
CA GLN A 390 -11.26 -6.16 17.01
C GLN A 390 -12.21 -7.25 16.49
N LEU A 391 -12.25 -7.43 15.19
CA LEU A 391 -13.06 -8.46 14.55
C LEU A 391 -12.25 -9.76 14.39
N PRO A 392 -12.93 -10.92 14.35
CA PRO A 392 -12.29 -12.17 13.98
C PRO A 392 -11.56 -12.05 12.62
N PRO A 393 -10.40 -12.71 12.44
CA PRO A 393 -9.57 -12.57 11.23
C PRO A 393 -10.30 -12.83 9.90
N PHE A 394 -11.29 -13.72 9.89
CA PHE A 394 -12.08 -14.03 8.70
C PHE A 394 -13.08 -12.93 8.30
N LEU A 395 -13.43 -12.03 9.22
CA LEU A 395 -14.24 -10.84 8.95
C LEU A 395 -13.39 -9.60 8.65
N GLY A 396 -12.07 -9.70 8.83
CA GLY A 396 -11.13 -8.61 8.61
C GLY A 396 -10.31 -8.30 9.86
N GLY A 397 -9.95 -7.06 10.06
CA GLY A 397 -9.12 -6.62 11.18
C GLY A 397 -9.91 -5.90 12.26
N GLY A 398 -9.85 -4.56 12.25
CA GLY A 398 -10.56 -3.70 13.20
C GLY A 398 -11.83 -3.10 12.63
N LEU A 399 -12.80 -2.84 13.50
CA LEU A 399 -13.90 -1.92 13.27
C LEU A 399 -13.48 -0.54 13.79
N PHE A 400 -13.53 0.46 12.93
CA PHE A 400 -13.13 1.83 13.24
C PHE A 400 -14.32 2.79 13.09
N PHE A 401 -14.31 3.85 13.89
CA PHE A 401 -15.10 5.05 13.64
C PHE A 401 -14.16 6.15 13.19
N ASN A 402 -14.48 6.75 12.05
CA ASN A 402 -13.75 7.86 11.44
C ASN A 402 -14.59 9.13 11.52
N ALA A 403 -14.10 10.13 12.24
CA ALA A 403 -14.64 11.47 12.24
C ALA A 403 -13.63 12.40 11.58
N ARG A 404 -14.04 13.09 10.49
CA ARG A 404 -13.14 13.97 9.77
C ARG A 404 -13.80 15.26 9.32
N PHE A 405 -12.97 16.29 9.21
CA PHE A 405 -13.29 17.56 8.58
C PHE A 405 -12.52 17.66 7.27
N GLU A 406 -13.19 18.13 6.22
CA GLU A 406 -12.62 18.34 4.91
C GLU A 406 -12.80 19.81 4.51
N VAL A 407 -11.79 20.41 3.90
CA VAL A 407 -11.83 21.76 3.36
C VAL A 407 -11.06 21.82 2.05
N GLY A 408 -11.70 22.33 1.00
CA GLY A 408 -11.08 22.38 -0.32
C GLY A 408 -11.74 23.38 -1.25
N LYS A 409 -11.08 23.60 -2.38
CA LYS A 409 -11.58 24.44 -3.44
C LYS A 409 -11.23 23.88 -4.81
N ALA A 410 -12.23 23.80 -5.67
CA ALA A 410 -12.07 23.60 -7.10
C ALA A 410 -12.15 24.99 -7.77
N TYR A 411 -11.08 25.37 -8.46
CA TYR A 411 -11.01 26.68 -9.13
C TYR A 411 -11.65 26.64 -10.52
N GLY A 412 -12.11 27.80 -10.98
CA GLY A 412 -12.69 27.92 -12.32
C GLY A 412 -14.13 27.44 -12.45
N ILE A 413 -14.82 27.17 -11.34
CA ILE A 413 -16.23 26.81 -11.32
C ILE A 413 -17.05 28.08 -10.99
N PRO A 414 -17.77 28.70 -11.96
CA PRO A 414 -18.40 30.01 -11.77
C PRO A 414 -19.44 30.07 -10.65
N TYR A 415 -20.22 28.99 -10.48
CA TYR A 415 -21.26 28.91 -9.45
C TYR A 415 -20.71 28.51 -8.07
N LEU A 416 -19.42 28.22 -7.94
CA LEU A 416 -18.78 27.78 -6.70
C LEU A 416 -17.49 28.55 -6.42
N PRO A 417 -17.56 29.91 -6.23
CA PRO A 417 -16.37 30.73 -6.09
C PRO A 417 -15.66 30.56 -4.73
N THR A 418 -16.35 29.98 -3.73
CA THR A 418 -15.88 29.90 -2.35
C THR A 418 -15.22 28.55 -2.04
N VAL A 419 -14.49 28.51 -0.94
CA VAL A 419 -13.98 27.28 -0.33
C VAL A 419 -15.16 26.45 0.16
N GLN A 420 -15.11 25.17 -0.09
CA GLN A 420 -16.08 24.18 0.37
C GLN A 420 -15.53 23.44 1.58
N GLY A 421 -16.41 23.12 2.52
CA GLY A 421 -16.05 22.32 3.67
C GLY A 421 -17.17 21.37 4.04
N ASP A 422 -16.82 20.21 4.58
CA ASP A 422 -17.77 19.26 5.13
C ASP A 422 -17.23 18.56 6.38
N VAL A 423 -18.16 17.97 7.13
CA VAL A 423 -17.89 17.10 8.27
C VAL A 423 -18.41 15.73 7.92
N VAL A 424 -17.60 14.72 8.15
CA VAL A 424 -17.88 13.33 7.82
C VAL A 424 -17.83 12.47 9.08
N GLY A 425 -18.81 11.60 9.24
CA GLY A 425 -18.78 10.49 10.20
C GLY A 425 -18.98 9.17 9.49
N ALA A 426 -18.08 8.22 9.68
CA ALA A 426 -18.15 6.93 9.02
C ALA A 426 -17.67 5.79 9.91
N PHE A 427 -18.26 4.61 9.72
CA PHE A 427 -17.74 3.34 10.21
C PHE A 427 -16.92 2.69 9.11
N GLU A 428 -15.75 2.19 9.46
CA GLU A 428 -14.81 1.55 8.55
C GLU A 428 -14.39 0.19 9.07
N VAL A 429 -14.37 -0.80 8.19
CA VAL A 429 -13.92 -2.16 8.50
C VAL A 429 -12.94 -2.59 7.42
N ASN A 430 -11.81 -3.14 7.84
CA ASN A 430 -10.87 -3.76 6.89
C ASN A 430 -11.30 -5.22 6.65
N THR A 431 -11.69 -5.56 5.43
CA THR A 431 -12.13 -6.92 5.06
C THR A 431 -11.20 -7.56 4.04
N ILE A 432 -11.40 -8.83 3.75
CA ILE A 432 -10.65 -9.56 2.71
C ILE A 432 -10.84 -8.96 1.30
N PHE A 433 -11.97 -8.23 1.07
CA PHE A 433 -12.25 -7.53 -0.19
C PHE A 433 -11.73 -6.08 -0.18
N GLY A 434 -11.04 -5.66 0.88
CA GLY A 434 -10.60 -4.30 1.13
C GLY A 434 -11.47 -3.57 2.16
N PRO A 435 -11.29 -2.24 2.32
CA PRO A 435 -12.03 -1.46 3.30
C PRO A 435 -13.52 -1.38 2.95
N VAL A 436 -14.38 -1.57 3.93
CA VAL A 436 -15.81 -1.27 3.87
C VAL A 436 -16.06 -0.01 4.67
N MET A 437 -16.72 0.97 4.07
CA MET A 437 -17.04 2.25 4.69
C MET A 437 -18.53 2.54 4.55
N VAL A 438 -19.17 2.93 5.63
CA VAL A 438 -20.57 3.40 5.67
C VAL A 438 -20.64 4.67 6.50
N GLY A 439 -21.17 5.74 5.96
CA GLY A 439 -21.17 7.01 6.66
C GLY A 439 -22.04 8.08 6.05
N GLY A 440 -21.93 9.26 6.62
CA GLY A 440 -22.61 10.45 6.14
C GLY A 440 -21.72 11.68 6.21
N ALA A 441 -22.03 12.66 5.37
CA ALA A 441 -21.38 13.95 5.31
C ALA A 441 -22.40 15.08 5.31
N VAL A 442 -22.03 16.18 5.97
CA VAL A 442 -22.78 17.45 5.96
C VAL A 442 -21.81 18.56 5.58
N GLY A 443 -22.10 19.25 4.49
CA GLY A 443 -21.25 20.28 3.94
C GLY A 443 -21.91 21.66 3.88
N ASN A 444 -21.17 22.61 3.32
CA ASN A 444 -21.65 23.96 3.08
C ASN A 444 -22.93 23.97 2.24
N ALA A 445 -23.72 25.04 2.37
CA ALA A 445 -24.94 25.29 1.59
C ALA A 445 -26.01 24.18 1.69
N GLY A 446 -26.01 23.42 2.80
CA GLY A 446 -27.01 22.40 3.05
C GLY A 446 -26.79 21.08 2.30
N HIS A 447 -25.63 20.88 1.69
CA HIS A 447 -25.29 19.60 1.10
C HIS A 447 -25.21 18.53 2.19
N GLN A 448 -25.99 17.46 2.02
CA GLN A 448 -26.01 16.32 2.92
C GLN A 448 -25.94 15.05 2.09
N LYS A 449 -25.17 14.09 2.55
CA LYS A 449 -25.02 12.84 1.82
C LYS A 449 -24.82 11.68 2.77
N PHE A 450 -25.52 10.61 2.51
CA PHE A 450 -25.21 9.29 3.03
C PHE A 450 -24.47 8.50 1.95
N PHE A 451 -23.50 7.70 2.34
CA PHE A 451 -22.72 6.91 1.39
C PHE A 451 -22.32 5.56 1.96
N PHE A 452 -22.07 4.62 1.07
CA PHE A 452 -21.36 3.39 1.40
C PHE A 452 -20.33 3.08 0.32
N ARG A 453 -19.25 2.45 0.72
CA ARG A 453 -18.21 1.98 -0.19
C ARG A 453 -17.68 0.64 0.30
N ILE A 454 -17.47 -0.30 -0.61
CA ILE A 454 -16.94 -1.63 -0.32
C ILE A 454 -15.76 -1.86 -1.25
N GLY A 455 -14.60 -2.17 -0.67
CA GLY A 455 -13.40 -2.51 -1.40
C GLY A 455 -12.68 -1.35 -2.05
N ARG A 456 -11.75 -1.69 -2.90
CA ARG A 456 -10.95 -0.77 -3.72
C ARG A 456 -10.56 -1.42 -5.04
N LEU A 457 -10.25 -0.63 -6.01
CA LEU A 457 -9.46 -1.01 -7.18
C LEU A 457 -7.96 -0.85 -6.85
N PHE A 458 -7.09 -1.31 -7.74
CA PHE A 458 -5.63 -1.40 -7.61
C PHE A 458 -4.94 -0.20 -6.99
#